data_ed93a8a67e59c9d68cee6b7b17f6f4ed
#
_entry.id   ed93a8a67e59c9d68cee6b7b17f6f4ed
#
_cell.length_a   1.000
_cell.length_b   1.000
_cell.length_c   1.000
_cell.angle_alpha   90.00
_cell.angle_beta   90.00
_cell.angle_gamma   90.00
#
_symmetry.space_group_name_H-M   'P 1'
#
loop_
_entity.id
_entity.type
_entity.pdbx_description
1 polymer ?
#
loop_
_entity_poly.entity_id
_entity_poly.type
_entity_poly.pdbx_seq_one_letter_code
_entity_poly.pdbx_strand_id
1 'polypeptide(L)'
;MPKYPFKTNNVYLEEVESCDVYIGLFGNEYGSEDSEGISPTEREFDLVSQKGKPCLIFVKGNDDKLRHPRMIKLIRKAGSQLIRRRFDNYPYLTSGVYASLIEYMESGGDIRSYHLMHPPVPGQP
;
A
#
# COMPACT_ATOMS: atom_id res chain seq x y z
N MET A 1 -29.05 0.65 5.24
CA MET A 1 -28.29 0.60 5.27
C MET A 1 -27.52 0.18 4.81
N PRO A 2 -27.06 0.33 4.78
CA PRO A 2 -26.25 0.14 4.42
C PRO A 2 -25.50 -0.51 4.48
N LYS A 3 -25.35 -0.80 4.33
CA LYS A 3 -24.68 -1.24 4.43
C LYS A 3 -23.59 -1.48 4.54
N TYR A 4 -23.16 -1.61 4.51
CA TYR A 4 -22.09 -1.67 4.68
C TYR A 4 -21.31 -1.54 4.22
N PRO A 5 -21.22 -1.85 4.14
CA PRO A 5 -20.32 -1.73 4.12
C PRO A 5 -19.73 -1.11 3.98
N PHE A 6 -20.11 -0.99 4.05
CA PHE A 6 -19.80 -0.24 3.96
C PHE A 6 -19.05 0.40 4.31
N LYS A 7 -19.12 -0.76 4.74
CA LYS A 7 -18.00 0.05 5.05
C LYS A 7 -17.66 0.95 3.95
N THR A 8 -17.73 2.15 4.23
CA THR A 8 -17.48 3.14 3.20
C THR A 8 -16.00 3.39 3.05
N ASN A 9 -15.64 4.03 1.96
CA ASN A 9 -14.27 4.48 1.76
C ASN A 9 -13.78 5.37 2.89
N ASN A 10 -14.69 6.09 3.54
CA ASN A 10 -14.30 7.04 4.57
C ASN A 10 -13.66 6.38 5.78
N VAL A 11 -14.14 5.19 6.17
CA VAL A 11 -13.65 4.56 7.38
C VAL A 11 -12.19 4.18 7.26
N TYR A 12 -11.82 3.46 6.20
CA TYR A 12 -10.43 3.04 6.11
C TYR A 12 -9.51 4.19 5.67
N LEU A 13 -10.04 5.16 4.99
CA LEU A 13 -9.24 6.35 4.70
C LEU A 13 -8.95 7.14 5.97
N GLU A 14 -9.88 7.14 6.93
CA GLU A 14 -9.61 7.75 8.23
C GLU A 14 -8.49 7.04 8.96
N GLU A 15 -8.46 5.70 8.86
CA GLU A 15 -7.38 4.93 9.48
C GLU A 15 -6.04 5.27 8.85
N VAL A 16 -6.01 5.40 7.54
CA VAL A 16 -4.80 5.80 6.83
C VAL A 16 -4.36 7.19 7.28
N GLU A 17 -5.31 8.09 7.38
CA GLU A 17 -5.01 9.48 7.73
C GLU A 17 -4.43 9.60 9.13
N SER A 18 -4.83 8.73 10.05
CA SER A 18 -4.38 8.80 11.43
C SER A 18 -3.10 7.99 11.70
N CYS A 19 -2.63 7.20 10.76
CA CYS A 19 -1.44 6.39 10.99
C CYS A 19 -0.17 7.23 10.92
N ASP A 20 0.89 6.75 11.59
CA ASP A 20 2.19 7.40 11.55
C ASP A 20 3.02 6.91 10.37
N VAL A 21 2.85 5.65 9.98
CA VAL A 21 3.58 5.03 8.88
C VAL A 21 2.61 4.21 8.07
N TYR A 22 2.71 4.32 6.76
CA TYR A 22 1.89 3.53 5.84
C TYR A 22 2.78 2.46 5.20
N ILE A 23 2.31 1.22 5.23
CA ILE A 23 3.04 0.09 4.63
C ILE A 23 2.20 -0.41 3.45
N GLY A 24 2.74 -0.30 2.25
CA GLY A 24 2.05 -0.70 1.05
C GLY A 24 2.66 -1.95 0.43
N LEU A 25 1.81 -2.87 0.00
CA LEU A 25 2.20 -4.12 -0.65
C LEU A 25 1.62 -4.14 -2.04
N PHE A 26 2.46 -3.87 -3.04
CA PHE A 26 2.02 -3.84 -4.43
C PHE A 26 2.35 -5.16 -5.10
N GLY A 27 1.31 -5.89 -5.49
CA GLY A 27 1.45 -7.18 -6.17
C GLY A 27 1.05 -7.09 -7.62
N ASN A 28 0.50 -8.20 -8.14
CA ASN A 28 0.06 -8.25 -9.52
C ASN A 28 -1.36 -7.71 -9.69
N GLU A 29 -2.17 -7.78 -8.65
CA GLU A 29 -3.58 -7.37 -8.71
C GLU A 29 -3.72 -5.90 -8.38
N TYR A 30 -4.59 -5.23 -9.12
CA TYR A 30 -4.85 -3.82 -8.85
C TYR A 30 -5.97 -3.63 -7.83
N GLY A 31 -6.92 -4.57 -7.79
CA GLY A 31 -8.07 -4.47 -6.93
C GLY A 31 -9.28 -3.94 -7.67
N SER A 32 -10.42 -3.92 -6.99
CA SER A 32 -11.68 -3.48 -7.57
C SER A 32 -11.66 -1.98 -7.85
N GLU A 33 -12.05 -1.62 -9.06
CA GLU A 33 -12.08 -0.21 -9.46
C GLU A 33 -13.42 0.41 -9.10
N ASP A 34 -13.38 1.63 -8.60
CA ASP A 34 -14.61 2.37 -8.31
C ASP A 34 -15.14 3.01 -9.60
N SER A 35 -16.12 3.90 -9.46
CA SER A 35 -16.75 4.54 -10.61
C SER A 35 -15.76 5.38 -11.41
N GLU A 36 -14.65 5.77 -10.81
CA GLU A 36 -13.61 6.54 -11.49
C GLU A 36 -12.45 5.68 -11.96
N GLY A 37 -12.56 4.36 -11.82
CA GLY A 37 -11.52 3.44 -12.25
C GLY A 37 -10.36 3.32 -11.29
N ILE A 38 -10.54 3.73 -10.05
CA ILE A 38 -9.46 3.76 -9.07
C ILE A 38 -9.74 2.76 -7.97
N SER A 39 -8.73 1.96 -7.63
CA SER A 39 -8.86 0.94 -6.59
C SER A 39 -8.66 1.53 -5.20
N PRO A 40 -9.15 0.84 -4.16
CA PRO A 40 -8.87 1.27 -2.78
C PRO A 40 -7.38 1.40 -2.50
N THR A 41 -6.58 0.51 -3.06
CA THR A 41 -5.12 0.55 -2.93
C THR A 41 -4.57 1.90 -3.40
N GLU A 42 -4.98 2.33 -4.57
CA GLU A 42 -4.50 3.59 -5.11
C GLU A 42 -5.05 4.77 -4.34
N ARG A 43 -6.31 4.70 -3.88
CA ARG A 43 -6.89 5.75 -3.05
C ARG A 43 -6.09 5.97 -1.78
N GLU A 44 -5.71 4.87 -1.13
CA GLU A 44 -4.89 4.95 0.08
C GLU A 44 -3.54 5.57 -0.23
N PHE A 45 -2.91 5.13 -1.31
CA PHE A 45 -1.61 5.66 -1.70
C PHE A 45 -1.68 7.16 -1.98
N ASP A 46 -2.71 7.58 -2.70
CA ASP A 46 -2.87 9.00 -3.02
C ASP A 46 -3.03 9.83 -1.75
N LEU A 47 -3.81 9.34 -0.80
CA LEU A 47 -4.03 10.05 0.46
C LEU A 47 -2.74 10.15 1.25
N VAL A 48 -2.01 9.05 1.38
CA VAL A 48 -0.73 9.04 2.09
C VAL A 48 0.24 10.04 1.47
N SER A 49 0.32 10.05 0.14
CA SER A 49 1.20 10.96 -0.57
C SER A 49 0.78 12.41 -0.36
N GLN A 50 -0.51 12.67 -0.43
CA GLN A 50 -1.04 14.01 -0.25
C GLN A 50 -0.75 14.54 1.15
N LYS A 51 -0.85 13.67 2.15
CA LYS A 51 -0.63 14.05 3.54
C LYS A 51 0.85 14.06 3.92
N GLY A 52 1.72 13.62 3.03
CA GLY A 52 3.16 13.59 3.32
C GLY A 52 3.56 12.61 4.38
N LYS A 53 2.82 11.53 4.55
CA LYS A 53 3.13 10.54 5.58
C LYS A 53 4.28 9.64 5.14
N PRO A 54 5.08 9.16 6.11
CA PRO A 54 6.08 8.13 5.79
C PRO A 54 5.42 6.92 5.15
N CYS A 55 6.00 6.46 4.06
CA CYS A 55 5.40 5.44 3.22
C CYS A 55 6.47 4.42 2.85
N LEU A 56 6.24 3.18 3.23
CA LEU A 56 7.16 2.08 2.94
C LEU A 56 6.47 1.15 1.96
N ILE A 57 6.97 1.10 0.74
CA ILE A 57 6.34 0.32 -0.32
C ILE A 57 7.19 -0.91 -0.63
N PHE A 58 6.54 -2.05 -0.72
CA PHE A 58 7.17 -3.32 -1.07
C PHE A 58 6.48 -3.87 -2.31
N VAL A 59 7.26 -4.26 -3.30
CA VAL A 59 6.73 -4.70 -4.59
C VAL A 59 7.02 -6.18 -4.77
N LYS A 60 5.99 -6.96 -5.11
CA LYS A 60 6.17 -8.38 -5.36
C LYS A 60 6.68 -8.62 -6.77
N GLY A 61 7.75 -9.40 -6.87
CA GLY A 61 8.27 -9.81 -8.16
C GLY A 61 9.21 -8.81 -8.80
N ASN A 62 9.87 -9.27 -9.85
CA ASN A 62 10.90 -8.50 -10.53
C ASN A 62 10.47 -8.00 -11.90
N ASP A 63 9.35 -8.48 -12.42
CA ASP A 63 8.89 -8.07 -13.73
C ASP A 63 7.37 -7.84 -13.72
N ASP A 64 6.87 -7.36 -14.84
CA ASP A 64 5.48 -6.94 -14.96
C ASP A 64 4.63 -7.86 -15.79
N LYS A 65 5.12 -9.07 -16.09
CA LYS A 65 4.44 -9.95 -17.05
C LYS A 65 3.01 -10.26 -16.65
N LEU A 66 2.77 -10.51 -15.38
CA LEU A 66 1.44 -10.87 -14.89
C LEU A 66 0.78 -9.73 -14.15
N ARG A 67 1.36 -8.54 -14.21
CA ARG A 67 0.89 -7.42 -13.41
C ARG A 67 -0.18 -6.65 -14.16
N HIS A 68 -1.24 -6.30 -13.43
CA HIS A 68 -2.31 -5.49 -13.99
C HIS A 68 -1.74 -4.15 -14.49
N PRO A 69 -2.15 -3.69 -15.67
CA PRO A 69 -1.60 -2.43 -16.21
C PRO A 69 -1.73 -1.24 -15.27
N ARG A 70 -2.82 -1.13 -14.56
CA ARG A 70 -3.00 -0.01 -13.64
C ARG A 70 -2.10 -0.13 -12.41
N MET A 71 -1.77 -1.36 -12.01
CA MET A 71 -0.79 -1.55 -10.93
C MET A 71 0.60 -1.16 -11.40
N ILE A 72 0.94 -1.44 -12.66
CA ILE A 72 2.21 -0.99 -13.23
C ILE A 72 2.31 0.53 -13.13
N LYS A 73 1.24 1.23 -13.48
CA LYS A 73 1.22 2.69 -13.38
C LYS A 73 1.36 3.17 -11.95
N LEU A 74 0.69 2.49 -11.03
CA LEU A 74 0.77 2.85 -9.61
C LEU A 74 2.19 2.69 -9.07
N ILE A 75 2.87 1.60 -9.45
CA ILE A 75 4.24 1.37 -9.04
C ILE A 75 5.15 2.48 -9.58
N ARG A 76 4.94 2.89 -10.83
CA ARG A 76 5.70 4.02 -11.38
C ARG A 76 5.41 5.30 -10.63
N LYS A 77 4.15 5.51 -10.26
CA LYS A 77 3.77 6.70 -9.50
C LYS A 77 4.49 6.74 -8.16
N ALA A 78 4.65 5.59 -7.51
CA ALA A 78 5.38 5.52 -6.26
C ALA A 78 6.84 5.89 -6.43
N GLY A 79 7.42 5.51 -7.57
CA GLY A 79 8.80 5.86 -7.87
C GLY A 79 9.78 5.12 -6.98
N SER A 80 11.07 5.26 -7.32
CA SER A 80 12.09 4.51 -6.61
C SER A 80 12.28 4.97 -5.17
N GLN A 81 11.91 6.21 -4.87
CA GLN A 81 12.14 6.76 -3.53
C GLN A 81 11.28 6.10 -2.47
N LEU A 82 10.08 5.66 -2.84
CA LEU A 82 9.14 5.06 -1.89
C LEU A 82 9.21 3.54 -1.87
N ILE A 83 9.82 2.94 -2.89
CA ILE A 83 9.93 1.49 -2.95
C ILE A 83 11.13 1.07 -2.12
N ARG A 84 10.87 0.37 -1.03
CA ARG A 84 11.93 -0.08 -0.14
C ARG A 84 12.58 -1.34 -0.63
N ARG A 85 11.79 -2.33 -1.01
CA ARG A 85 12.33 -3.61 -1.45
C ARG A 85 11.36 -4.28 -2.40
N ARG A 86 11.91 -5.16 -3.22
CA ARG A 86 11.11 -6.14 -3.94
C ARG A 86 11.24 -7.47 -3.25
N PHE A 87 10.21 -8.29 -3.33
CA PHE A 87 10.21 -9.58 -2.64
C PHE A 87 9.57 -10.63 -3.53
N ASP A 88 10.00 -11.89 -3.36
CA ASP A 88 9.44 -13.01 -4.10
C ASP A 88 8.59 -13.90 -3.21
N ASN A 89 8.80 -13.85 -1.91
CA ASN A 89 8.07 -14.70 -0.99
C ASN A 89 7.86 -13.95 0.32
N TYR A 90 6.96 -14.49 1.13
CA TYR A 90 6.58 -13.82 2.37
C TYR A 90 7.69 -13.75 3.42
N PRO A 91 8.56 -14.75 3.57
CA PRO A 91 9.68 -14.58 4.51
C PRO A 91 10.56 -13.38 4.18
N TYR A 92 10.87 -13.17 2.91
CA TYR A 92 11.64 -11.99 2.51
C TYR A 92 10.87 -10.70 2.76
N LEU A 93 9.55 -10.73 2.52
CA LEU A 93 8.72 -9.56 2.79
C LEU A 93 8.77 -9.21 4.28
N THR A 94 8.58 -10.21 5.14
CA THR A 94 8.58 -9.99 6.58
C THR A 94 9.90 -9.37 7.04
N SER A 95 11.01 -9.95 6.58
CA SER A 95 12.33 -9.42 6.92
C SER A 95 12.51 -7.99 6.43
N GLY A 96 12.03 -7.73 5.20
CA GLY A 96 12.16 -6.37 4.63
C GLY A 96 11.36 -5.34 5.37
N VAL A 97 10.13 -5.70 5.77
CA VAL A 97 9.28 -4.78 6.54
C VAL A 97 9.95 -4.50 7.89
N TYR A 98 10.41 -5.54 8.58
CA TYR A 98 11.03 -5.37 9.87
C TYR A 98 12.26 -4.48 9.78
N ALA A 99 13.13 -4.75 8.81
CA ALA A 99 14.34 -3.95 8.64
C ALA A 99 14.01 -2.49 8.32
N SER A 100 13.01 -2.28 7.48
CA SER A 100 12.64 -0.91 7.10
C SER A 100 12.07 -0.13 8.27
N LEU A 101 11.28 -0.78 9.12
CA LEU A 101 10.74 -0.12 10.30
C LEU A 101 11.85 0.25 11.27
N ILE A 102 12.82 -0.64 11.45
CA ILE A 102 13.96 -0.35 12.32
C ILE A 102 14.77 0.81 11.76
N GLU A 103 15.04 0.79 10.46
CA GLU A 103 15.76 1.90 9.82
C GLU A 103 15.05 3.23 10.02
N TYR A 104 13.73 3.21 9.88
CA TYR A 104 12.95 4.43 10.07
C TYR A 104 13.07 4.94 11.50
N MET A 105 12.98 4.05 12.48
CA MET A 105 13.12 4.45 13.88
C MET A 105 14.53 4.93 14.20
N GLU A 106 15.53 4.29 13.63
CA GLU A 106 16.92 4.69 13.86
C GLU A 106 17.21 6.06 13.27
N SER A 107 16.49 6.45 12.23
CA SER A 107 16.66 7.77 11.62
C SER A 107 15.87 8.85 12.36
N GLY A 108 15.26 8.51 13.48
CA GLY A 108 14.52 9.48 14.30
C GLY A 108 13.02 9.43 14.15
N GLY A 109 12.50 8.49 13.34
CA GLY A 109 11.08 8.35 13.18
C GLY A 109 10.42 7.78 14.43
N ASP A 110 9.16 8.15 14.66
CA ASP A 110 8.40 7.69 15.81
C ASP A 110 7.19 6.93 15.28
N ILE A 111 7.04 5.68 15.71
CA ILE A 111 5.94 4.86 15.25
C ILE A 111 5.06 4.51 16.45
N ARG A 112 3.89 5.11 16.51
CA ARG A 112 2.87 4.76 17.50
C ARG A 112 1.78 3.94 16.86
N SER A 113 1.57 4.15 15.56
CA SER A 113 0.58 3.41 14.81
C SER A 113 1.05 3.26 13.37
N TYR A 114 0.63 2.19 12.74
CA TYR A 114 0.91 1.98 11.32
C TYR A 114 -0.36 1.47 10.66
N HIS A 115 -0.43 1.66 9.36
CA HIS A 115 -1.50 1.09 8.56
C HIS A 115 -0.88 0.20 7.49
N LEU A 116 -1.22 -1.07 7.54
CA LEU A 116 -0.79 -2.02 6.52
C LEU A 116 -1.88 -2.07 5.46
N MET A 117 -1.49 -1.75 4.24
CA MET A 117 -2.39 -1.83 3.11
C MET A 117 -2.95 -3.23 2.99
N HIS A 118 -4.24 -3.32 2.79
CA HIS A 118 -4.89 -4.61 2.59
C HIS A 118 -4.70 -5.00 1.13
N PRO A 119 -3.92 -6.07 0.83
CA PRO A 119 -3.73 -6.43 -0.58
C PRO A 119 -5.03 -6.88 -1.21
N PRO A 120 -5.20 -6.61 -2.51
CA PRO A 120 -6.37 -7.11 -3.22
C PRO A 120 -6.39 -8.64 -3.23
N VAL A 121 -7.59 -9.19 -3.16
CA VAL A 121 -7.77 -10.65 -3.22
C VAL A 121 -8.29 -10.99 -4.62
N PRO A 122 -7.60 -11.87 -5.37
CA PRO A 122 -8.06 -12.21 -6.71
C PRO A 122 -9.47 -12.76 -6.69
N GLY A 123 -10.29 -12.33 -7.64
CA GLY A 123 -11.68 -12.79 -7.73
C GLY A 123 -12.65 -12.06 -6.84
N GLN A 124 -12.21 -11.14 -6.04
CA GLN A 124 -13.09 -10.34 -5.19
C GLN A 124 -13.66 -9.18 -5.98
N PRO A 125 -14.97 -8.92 -5.88
CA PRO A 125 -15.54 -7.78 -6.57
C PRO A 125 -15.08 -6.44 -6.00
#